data_8e57c31c7d2846a5f7249077d1969ba9
#
_entry.id   8e57c31c7d2846a5f7249077d1969ba9
#
_cell.length_a   1.000
_cell.length_b   1.000
_cell.length_c   1.000
_cell.angle_alpha   90.00
_cell.angle_beta   90.00
_cell.angle_gamma   90.00
#
_symmetry.space_group_name_H-M   'P 1'
#
loop_
_entity.id
_entity.type
_entity.pdbx_description
1 polymer ?
#
loop_
_entity_poly.entity_id
_entity_poly.type
_entity_poly.pdbx_seq_one_letter_code
_entity_poly.pdbx_strand_id
1 'polypeptide(L)'
;MLIKVFGAAVQGIDATLITIEVNSSRGCMFYLVGLPDSAVKESHQRIISALQVNGYRMPTSNIVINMAPADIRKEGAAYDLPLAIGMLGASEVIKPDKLSRYLLMGELSLDGSLQPIKGALPIAIKARELGFEGIIIPRQNTREAAVVNNLKVYGAKNLKEVIEFFNDKQELELVHVDTRKEFYTRQNDFDLDFSDRKSTRLNSSHLGISYAVFCLK
;
A
#
# COMPACT_ATOMS: atom_id res chain seq x y z
N MET A 1 25.07 -6.19 0.00
CA MET A 1 24.56 -4.97 -0.69
C MET A 1 23.47 -4.35 0.15
N LEU A 2 23.40 -3.02 0.28
CA LEU A 2 22.33 -2.31 1.01
C LEU A 2 21.35 -1.71 0.02
N ILE A 3 20.07 -2.04 0.18
CA ILE A 3 18.96 -1.55 -0.64
C ILE A 3 17.94 -0.82 0.24
N LYS A 4 17.34 0.23 -0.28
CA LYS A 4 16.23 0.93 0.35
C LYS A 4 14.96 0.78 -0.49
N VAL A 5 13.88 0.37 0.17
CA VAL A 5 12.53 0.28 -0.39
C VAL A 5 11.60 1.05 0.54
N PHE A 6 10.51 1.57 0.03
CA PHE A 6 9.61 2.43 0.76
C PHE A 6 8.21 1.82 0.87
N GLY A 7 7.67 1.87 2.07
CA GLY A 7 6.29 1.56 2.41
C GLY A 7 5.69 2.68 3.24
N ALA A 8 4.49 2.46 3.77
CA ALA A 8 3.85 3.43 4.66
C ALA A 8 3.09 2.73 5.79
N ALA A 9 3.07 3.35 6.96
CA ALA A 9 2.20 2.98 8.08
C ALA A 9 1.00 3.93 8.11
N VAL A 10 -0.22 3.37 8.16
CA VAL A 10 -1.45 4.15 8.23
C VAL A 10 -1.91 4.25 9.67
N GLN A 11 -2.15 5.47 10.15
CA GLN A 11 -2.66 5.76 11.48
C GLN A 11 -3.88 6.70 11.36
N GLY A 12 -5.07 6.14 11.51
CA GLY A 12 -6.31 6.89 11.24
C GLY A 12 -6.43 7.30 9.78
N ILE A 13 -6.39 8.60 9.51
CA ILE A 13 -6.48 9.18 8.16
C ILE A 13 -5.11 9.56 7.58
N ASP A 14 -4.05 9.47 8.37
CA ASP A 14 -2.69 9.87 7.99
C ASP A 14 -1.83 8.65 7.67
N ALA A 15 -0.84 8.85 6.82
CA ALA A 15 0.18 7.86 6.52
C ALA A 15 1.57 8.41 6.82
N THR A 16 2.42 7.57 7.40
CA THR A 16 3.82 7.88 7.68
C THR A 16 4.72 7.00 6.84
N LEU A 17 5.74 7.59 6.21
CA LEU A 17 6.72 6.86 5.41
C LEU A 17 7.49 5.86 6.29
N ILE A 18 7.59 4.64 5.81
CA ILE A 18 8.44 3.60 6.38
C ILE A 18 9.55 3.29 5.37
N THR A 19 10.79 3.57 5.79
CA THR A 19 11.97 3.18 5.02
C THR A 19 12.37 1.77 5.42
N ILE A 20 12.40 0.87 4.45
CA ILE A 20 12.79 -0.53 4.62
C ILE A 20 14.21 -0.67 4.04
N GLU A 21 15.17 -0.83 4.92
CA GLU A 21 16.59 -1.02 4.56
C GLU A 21 16.91 -2.49 4.62
N VAL A 22 17.31 -3.06 3.50
CA VAL A 22 17.65 -4.48 3.39
C VAL A 22 19.13 -4.61 3.09
N ASN A 23 19.87 -5.26 4.00
CA ASN A 23 21.27 -5.57 3.82
C ASN A 23 21.46 -7.08 3.63
N SER A 24 22.13 -7.45 2.54
CA SER A 24 22.52 -8.83 2.25
C SER A 24 24.01 -9.02 2.44
N SER A 25 24.40 -10.05 3.20
CA SER A 25 25.80 -10.43 3.48
C SER A 25 25.97 -11.96 3.45
N ARG A 26 27.19 -12.46 3.63
CA ARG A 26 27.44 -13.91 3.68
C ARG A 26 26.80 -14.54 4.91
N GLY A 27 26.10 -15.66 4.73
CA GLY A 27 25.43 -16.38 5.80
C GLY A 27 24.07 -16.88 5.37
N CYS A 28 23.23 -17.34 6.32
CA CYS A 28 21.89 -17.87 6.07
C CYS A 28 20.85 -17.44 7.14
N MET A 29 21.12 -16.34 7.82
CA MET A 29 20.24 -15.85 8.89
C MET A 29 19.29 -14.78 8.37
N PHE A 30 18.12 -14.67 8.98
CA PHE A 30 17.13 -13.63 8.71
C PHE A 30 16.83 -12.83 9.98
N TYR A 31 16.99 -11.53 9.92
CA TYR A 31 16.70 -10.61 11.02
C TYR A 31 15.79 -9.48 10.55
N LEU A 32 14.77 -9.20 11.33
CA LEU A 32 13.83 -8.11 11.10
C LEU A 32 13.76 -7.24 12.34
N VAL A 33 14.13 -5.96 12.20
CA VAL A 33 14.18 -4.98 13.29
C VAL A 33 13.36 -3.73 12.96
N GLY A 34 13.03 -2.89 13.94
CA GLY A 34 12.26 -1.66 13.77
C GLY A 34 10.79 -1.78 14.19
N LEU A 35 10.52 -2.48 15.32
CA LEU A 35 9.18 -2.67 15.91
C LEU A 35 8.15 -3.34 14.98
N PRO A 36 8.49 -4.45 14.29
CA PRO A 36 7.49 -5.22 13.56
C PRO A 36 6.56 -5.95 14.54
N ASP A 37 5.26 -6.02 14.22
CA ASP A 37 4.31 -6.88 14.93
C ASP A 37 4.47 -8.36 14.54
N SER A 38 3.61 -9.24 15.06
CA SER A 38 3.64 -10.67 14.73
C SER A 38 3.35 -10.92 13.26
N ALA A 39 2.39 -10.20 12.68
CA ALA A 39 2.00 -10.38 11.27
C ALA A 39 3.15 -9.99 10.31
N VAL A 40 3.89 -8.93 10.63
CA VAL A 40 5.09 -8.53 9.86
C VAL A 40 6.23 -9.54 10.06
N LYS A 41 6.39 -10.14 11.24
CA LYS A 41 7.39 -11.20 11.45
C LYS A 41 7.06 -12.48 10.67
N GLU A 42 5.78 -12.82 10.55
CA GLU A 42 5.30 -13.96 9.76
C GLU A 42 5.45 -13.75 8.25
N SER A 43 5.62 -12.52 7.77
CA SER A 43 5.81 -12.19 6.35
C SER A 43 6.95 -13.00 5.71
N HIS A 44 7.99 -13.32 6.48
CA HIS A 44 9.10 -14.14 6.00
C HIS A 44 8.65 -15.49 5.43
N GLN A 45 7.70 -16.18 6.10
CA GLN A 45 7.18 -17.47 5.65
C GLN A 45 6.31 -17.31 4.39
N ARG A 46 5.47 -16.25 4.34
CA ARG A 46 4.66 -15.96 3.15
C ARG A 46 5.51 -15.60 1.95
N ILE A 47 6.55 -14.79 2.15
CA ILE A 47 7.49 -14.41 1.08
C ILE A 47 8.22 -15.62 0.54
N ILE A 48 8.75 -16.50 1.40
CA ILE A 48 9.43 -17.73 0.97
C ILE A 48 8.51 -18.58 0.09
N SER A 49 7.29 -18.84 0.56
CA SER A 49 6.31 -19.64 -0.20
C SER A 49 5.98 -19.00 -1.54
N ALA A 50 5.66 -17.70 -1.54
CA ALA A 50 5.35 -16.95 -2.74
C ALA A 50 6.48 -16.96 -3.78
N LEU A 51 7.74 -16.82 -3.33
CA LEU A 51 8.90 -16.91 -4.21
C LEU A 51 9.05 -18.30 -4.81
N GLN A 52 8.97 -19.35 -3.99
CA GLN A 52 9.13 -20.74 -4.43
C GLN A 52 8.07 -21.16 -5.47
N VAL A 53 6.79 -20.82 -5.22
CA VAL A 53 5.69 -21.12 -6.14
C VAL A 53 5.88 -20.40 -7.48
N ASN A 54 6.45 -19.18 -7.48
CA ASN A 54 6.71 -18.43 -8.70
C ASN A 54 8.07 -18.73 -9.37
N GLY A 55 8.77 -19.77 -8.92
CA GLY A 55 10.03 -20.22 -9.51
C GLY A 55 11.25 -19.40 -9.14
N TYR A 56 11.13 -18.50 -8.15
CA TYR A 56 12.26 -17.77 -7.59
C TYR A 56 12.83 -18.51 -6.37
N ARG A 57 14.15 -18.50 -6.25
CA ARG A 57 14.79 -19.08 -5.08
C ARG A 57 14.98 -17.98 -4.01
N MET A 58 14.71 -18.36 -2.76
CA MET A 58 15.09 -17.53 -1.63
C MET A 58 16.61 -17.33 -1.65
N PRO A 59 17.08 -16.09 -1.49
CA PRO A 59 18.51 -15.82 -1.43
C PRO A 59 19.18 -16.59 -0.27
N THR A 60 20.24 -17.32 -0.57
CA THR A 60 21.08 -18.01 0.44
C THR A 60 22.10 -17.03 1.03
N SER A 61 21.61 -15.98 1.66
CA SER A 61 22.44 -14.93 2.26
C SER A 61 21.90 -14.56 3.63
N ASN A 62 22.75 -13.96 4.45
CA ASN A 62 22.31 -13.33 5.70
C ASN A 62 21.59 -12.03 5.36
N ILE A 63 20.29 -11.98 5.67
CA ILE A 63 19.43 -10.83 5.37
C ILE A 63 19.07 -10.14 6.68
N VAL A 64 19.43 -8.87 6.77
CA VAL A 64 19.03 -7.99 7.87
C VAL A 64 18.15 -6.90 7.31
N ILE A 65 16.92 -6.80 7.82
CA ILE A 65 15.94 -5.80 7.42
C ILE A 65 15.71 -4.86 8.59
N ASN A 66 15.87 -3.57 8.35
CA ASN A 66 15.50 -2.51 9.28
C ASN A 66 14.32 -1.71 8.75
N MET A 67 13.27 -1.55 9.55
CA MET A 67 12.08 -0.76 9.21
C MET A 67 12.08 0.54 10.03
N ALA A 68 12.53 1.62 9.41
CA ALA A 68 12.62 2.94 10.06
C ALA A 68 11.39 3.83 9.75
N PRO A 69 10.96 4.70 10.67
CA PRO A 69 11.49 4.95 12.01
C PRO A 69 11.07 3.86 13.03
N ALA A 70 11.89 3.62 14.05
CA ALA A 70 11.66 2.54 15.02
C ALA A 70 10.62 2.86 16.09
N ASP A 71 10.20 4.11 16.22
CA ASP A 71 9.17 4.58 17.16
C ASP A 71 7.74 4.30 16.67
N ILE A 72 7.57 4.03 15.39
CA ILE A 72 6.28 3.69 14.78
C ILE A 72 6.14 2.18 14.70
N ARG A 73 5.05 1.65 15.26
CA ARG A 73 4.70 0.24 15.14
C ARG A 73 4.23 -0.08 13.74
N LYS A 74 4.78 -1.14 13.14
CA LYS A 74 4.39 -1.65 11.82
C LYS A 74 3.45 -2.82 12.04
N GLU A 75 2.21 -2.66 11.61
CA GLU A 75 1.14 -3.64 11.83
C GLU A 75 0.60 -4.18 10.52
N GLY A 76 0.24 -5.48 10.56
CA GLY A 76 -0.42 -6.15 9.46
C GLY A 76 0.51 -6.64 8.34
N ALA A 77 -0.07 -7.38 7.40
CA ALA A 77 0.65 -8.08 6.34
C ALA A 77 0.95 -7.21 5.09
N ALA A 78 0.52 -5.94 5.08
CA ALA A 78 0.68 -5.07 3.91
C ALA A 78 2.15 -4.76 3.54
N TYR A 79 3.09 -5.10 4.42
CA TYR A 79 4.53 -4.95 4.19
C TYR A 79 5.16 -6.13 3.44
N ASP A 80 4.43 -7.20 3.15
CA ASP A 80 4.98 -8.38 2.49
C ASP A 80 5.61 -8.04 1.14
N LEU A 81 4.93 -7.22 0.33
CA LEU A 81 5.43 -6.81 -0.98
C LEU A 81 6.73 -6.01 -0.89
N PRO A 82 6.82 -4.91 -0.13
CA PRO A 82 8.08 -4.16 -0.04
C PRO A 82 9.22 -4.98 0.59
N LEU A 83 8.93 -5.87 1.54
CA LEU A 83 9.93 -6.77 2.11
C LEU A 83 10.46 -7.75 1.05
N ALA A 84 9.57 -8.39 0.27
CA ALA A 84 9.96 -9.31 -0.80
C ALA A 84 10.81 -8.63 -1.87
N ILE A 85 10.40 -7.45 -2.33
CA ILE A 85 11.11 -6.68 -3.35
C ILE A 85 12.46 -6.19 -2.81
N GLY A 86 12.54 -5.75 -1.55
CA GLY A 86 13.78 -5.37 -0.92
C GLY A 86 14.79 -6.53 -0.82
N MET A 87 14.31 -7.73 -0.45
CA MET A 87 15.14 -8.94 -0.38
C MET A 87 15.67 -9.35 -1.77
N LEU A 88 14.82 -9.32 -2.79
CA LEU A 88 15.22 -9.64 -4.16
C LEU A 88 16.18 -8.59 -4.74
N GLY A 89 15.99 -7.31 -4.42
CA GLY A 89 16.90 -6.25 -4.80
C GLY A 89 18.27 -6.39 -4.13
N ALA A 90 18.31 -6.69 -2.82
CA ALA A 90 19.55 -6.91 -2.08
C ALA A 90 20.33 -8.15 -2.55
N SER A 91 19.64 -9.07 -3.23
CA SER A 91 20.20 -10.30 -3.79
C SER A 91 20.43 -10.23 -5.30
N GLU A 92 20.33 -9.04 -5.87
CA GLU A 92 20.59 -8.75 -7.30
C GLU A 92 19.67 -9.51 -8.28
N VAL A 93 18.55 -10.03 -7.81
CA VAL A 93 17.50 -10.65 -8.66
C VAL A 93 16.68 -9.57 -9.38
N ILE A 94 16.56 -8.39 -8.74
CA ILE A 94 15.88 -7.20 -9.27
C ILE A 94 16.89 -6.07 -9.39
N LYS A 95 16.79 -5.28 -10.47
CA LYS A 95 17.59 -4.08 -10.65
C LYS A 95 17.24 -3.02 -9.60
N PRO A 96 18.20 -2.49 -8.83
CA PRO A 96 17.90 -1.59 -7.72
C PRO A 96 17.56 -0.16 -8.15
N ASP A 97 17.89 0.24 -9.38
CA ASP A 97 17.91 1.64 -9.84
C ASP A 97 16.56 2.37 -9.70
N LYS A 98 15.46 1.61 -9.83
CA LYS A 98 14.11 2.16 -9.78
C LYS A 98 13.43 2.01 -8.42
N LEU A 99 13.96 1.19 -7.51
CA LEU A 99 13.29 0.84 -6.26
C LEU A 99 12.97 2.05 -5.39
N SER A 100 13.89 3.04 -5.38
CA SER A 100 13.72 4.25 -4.58
C SER A 100 12.68 5.25 -5.11
N ARG A 101 12.19 5.05 -6.33
CA ARG A 101 11.22 5.96 -6.96
C ARG A 101 9.78 5.63 -6.62
N TYR A 102 9.53 4.39 -6.17
CA TYR A 102 8.18 3.88 -5.95
C TYR A 102 7.93 3.54 -4.49
N LEU A 103 6.74 3.85 -4.00
CA LEU A 103 6.26 3.36 -2.73
C LEU A 103 5.49 2.06 -2.98
N LEU A 104 5.79 1.03 -2.20
CA LEU A 104 5.26 -0.32 -2.38
C LEU A 104 4.42 -0.71 -1.17
N MET A 105 3.22 -1.25 -1.39
CA MET A 105 2.40 -1.85 -0.34
C MET A 105 1.58 -3.01 -0.93
N GLY A 106 1.47 -4.10 -0.17
CA GLY A 106 0.67 -5.26 -0.58
C GLY A 106 0.90 -6.44 0.34
N GLU A 107 -0.16 -7.15 0.67
CA GLU A 107 -0.10 -8.44 1.36
C GLU A 107 0.07 -9.57 0.35
N LEU A 108 0.92 -10.55 0.65
CA LEU A 108 1.15 -11.72 -0.20
C LEU A 108 0.40 -12.95 0.32
N SER A 109 -0.31 -13.60 -0.58
CA SER A 109 -0.74 -14.99 -0.37
C SER A 109 0.41 -15.95 -0.65
N LEU A 110 0.30 -17.20 -0.20
CA LEU A 110 1.34 -18.23 -0.37
C LEU A 110 1.66 -18.56 -1.83
N ASP A 111 0.71 -18.31 -2.74
CA ASP A 111 0.86 -18.48 -4.20
C ASP A 111 1.51 -17.25 -4.87
N GLY A 112 1.76 -16.19 -4.10
CA GLY A 112 2.31 -14.92 -4.60
C GLY A 112 1.27 -13.95 -5.14
N SER A 113 -0.02 -14.22 -5.04
CA SER A 113 -1.08 -13.25 -5.36
C SER A 113 -1.10 -12.11 -4.33
N LEU A 114 -1.41 -10.90 -4.81
CA LEU A 114 -1.53 -9.72 -3.97
C LEU A 114 -2.95 -9.54 -3.46
N GLN A 115 -3.09 -9.48 -2.14
CA GLN A 115 -4.34 -9.24 -1.44
C GLN A 115 -4.54 -7.76 -1.15
N PRO A 116 -5.81 -7.29 -1.08
CA PRO A 116 -6.12 -5.88 -0.83
C PRO A 116 -5.62 -5.43 0.53
N ILE A 117 -5.21 -4.16 0.57
CA ILE A 117 -4.74 -3.49 1.78
C ILE A 117 -5.74 -2.43 2.24
N LYS A 118 -5.62 -1.99 3.49
CA LYS A 118 -6.38 -0.88 4.04
C LYS A 118 -5.60 0.43 3.89
N GLY A 119 -6.31 1.53 3.62
CA GLY A 119 -5.74 2.87 3.62
C GLY A 119 -4.90 3.20 2.37
N ALA A 120 -5.27 2.70 1.20
CA ALA A 120 -4.57 3.02 -0.04
C ALA A 120 -4.62 4.52 -0.37
N LEU A 121 -5.70 5.22 -0.03
CA LEU A 121 -5.83 6.66 -0.25
C LEU A 121 -4.83 7.49 0.58
N PRO A 122 -4.76 7.39 1.93
CA PRO A 122 -3.75 8.12 2.70
C PRO A 122 -2.31 7.77 2.30
N ILE A 123 -2.03 6.52 1.93
CA ILE A 123 -0.73 6.10 1.40
C ILE A 123 -0.41 6.85 0.10
N ALA A 124 -1.37 6.95 -0.83
CA ALA A 124 -1.20 7.66 -2.09
C ALA A 124 -1.00 9.17 -1.89
N ILE A 125 -1.76 9.79 -0.98
CA ILE A 125 -1.58 11.20 -0.62
C ILE A 125 -0.15 11.43 -0.11
N LYS A 126 0.32 10.56 0.80
CA LYS A 126 1.67 10.66 1.36
C LYS A 126 2.77 10.45 0.33
N ALA A 127 2.60 9.49 -0.57
CA ALA A 127 3.54 9.25 -1.66
C ALA A 127 3.68 10.48 -2.57
N ARG A 128 2.56 11.13 -2.92
CA ARG A 128 2.57 12.38 -3.69
C ARG A 128 3.28 13.53 -2.96
N GLU A 129 2.98 13.72 -1.66
CA GLU A 129 3.61 14.77 -0.84
C GLU A 129 5.13 14.62 -0.79
N LEU A 130 5.62 13.40 -0.73
CA LEU A 130 7.04 13.08 -0.66
C LEU A 130 7.73 13.05 -2.04
N GLY A 131 6.97 13.28 -3.12
CA GLY A 131 7.51 13.36 -4.47
C GLY A 131 7.90 12.02 -5.10
N PHE A 132 7.28 10.91 -4.66
CA PHE A 132 7.45 9.62 -5.35
C PHE A 132 6.91 9.69 -6.77
N GLU A 133 7.57 8.98 -7.68
CA GLU A 133 7.14 8.88 -9.09
C GLU A 133 5.81 8.12 -9.20
N GLY A 134 5.58 7.16 -8.32
CA GLY A 134 4.35 6.40 -8.27
C GLY A 134 4.26 5.47 -7.07
N ILE A 135 3.13 4.79 -6.98
CA ILE A 135 2.90 3.72 -6.00
C ILE A 135 2.57 2.42 -6.73
N ILE A 136 3.00 1.29 -6.15
CA ILE A 136 2.66 -0.06 -6.61
C ILE A 136 1.88 -0.75 -5.49
N ILE A 137 0.62 -1.07 -5.78
CA ILE A 137 -0.34 -1.62 -4.82
C ILE A 137 -1.17 -2.74 -5.46
N PRO A 138 -1.91 -3.54 -4.67
CA PRO A 138 -2.82 -4.52 -5.21
C PRO A 138 -3.85 -3.88 -6.14
N ARG A 139 -4.18 -4.58 -7.24
CA ARG A 139 -5.12 -4.08 -8.26
C ARG A 139 -6.47 -3.64 -7.68
N GLN A 140 -6.95 -4.32 -6.65
CA GLN A 140 -8.22 -4.02 -5.98
C GLN A 140 -8.24 -2.63 -5.32
N ASN A 141 -7.07 -2.11 -4.94
CA ASN A 141 -6.93 -0.80 -4.28
C ASN A 141 -6.65 0.35 -5.24
N THR A 142 -6.41 0.06 -6.52
CA THR A 142 -5.97 1.11 -7.47
C THR A 142 -6.98 2.23 -7.66
N ARG A 143 -8.28 1.90 -7.68
CA ARG A 143 -9.33 2.93 -7.84
C ARG A 143 -9.37 3.91 -6.66
N GLU A 144 -9.19 3.41 -5.43
CA GLU A 144 -9.11 4.23 -4.22
C GLU A 144 -7.91 5.19 -4.27
N ALA A 145 -6.75 4.70 -4.66
CA ALA A 145 -5.52 5.48 -4.71
C ALA A 145 -5.46 6.43 -5.93
N ALA A 146 -6.03 6.04 -7.08
CA ALA A 146 -6.00 6.82 -8.31
C ALA A 146 -6.86 8.10 -8.28
N VAL A 147 -7.61 8.32 -7.21
CA VAL A 147 -8.26 9.61 -6.91
C VAL A 147 -7.21 10.72 -6.69
N VAL A 148 -5.99 10.36 -6.28
CA VAL A 148 -4.90 11.30 -6.02
C VAL A 148 -4.27 11.75 -7.33
N ASN A 149 -4.47 13.02 -7.68
CA ASN A 149 -3.88 13.61 -8.89
C ASN A 149 -2.35 13.73 -8.76
N ASN A 150 -1.66 13.74 -9.90
CA ASN A 150 -0.19 13.91 -9.99
C ASN A 150 0.62 12.80 -9.31
N LEU A 151 0.08 11.59 -9.24
CA LEU A 151 0.78 10.39 -8.79
C LEU A 151 0.44 9.24 -9.74
N LYS A 152 1.44 8.51 -10.20
CA LYS A 152 1.21 7.29 -10.98
C LYS A 152 0.82 6.14 -10.07
N VAL A 153 -0.35 5.57 -10.28
CA VAL A 153 -0.85 4.43 -9.50
C VAL A 153 -0.79 3.18 -10.36
N TYR A 154 0.06 2.24 -9.96
CA TYR A 154 0.24 0.98 -10.64
C TYR A 154 -0.44 -0.15 -9.87
N GLY A 155 -1.26 -0.91 -10.57
CA GLY A 155 -1.95 -2.08 -10.03
C GLY A 155 -1.21 -3.36 -10.38
N ALA A 156 -0.90 -4.19 -9.37
CA ALA A 156 -0.36 -5.52 -9.58
C ALA A 156 -1.29 -6.60 -9.03
N LYS A 157 -1.34 -7.75 -9.69
CA LYS A 157 -2.13 -8.92 -9.27
C LYS A 157 -1.29 -9.89 -8.42
N ASN A 158 0.00 -9.96 -8.72
CA ASN A 158 0.91 -10.92 -8.09
C ASN A 158 2.34 -10.36 -8.02
N LEU A 159 3.16 -11.02 -7.21
CA LEU A 159 4.56 -10.68 -7.00
C LEU A 159 5.38 -10.73 -8.30
N LYS A 160 5.08 -11.68 -9.19
CA LYS A 160 5.82 -11.88 -10.45
C LYS A 160 5.71 -10.64 -11.35
N GLU A 161 4.51 -10.05 -11.50
CA GLU A 161 4.31 -8.82 -12.28
C GLU A 161 5.18 -7.68 -11.77
N VAL A 162 5.30 -7.53 -10.44
CA VAL A 162 6.13 -6.49 -9.83
C VAL A 162 7.63 -6.73 -10.07
N ILE A 163 8.09 -8.00 -10.00
CA ILE A 163 9.47 -8.37 -10.32
C ILE A 163 9.80 -8.07 -11.79
N GLU A 164 8.89 -8.43 -12.70
CA GLU A 164 9.06 -8.22 -14.14
C GLU A 164 9.07 -6.72 -14.49
N PHE A 165 8.26 -5.91 -13.79
CA PHE A 165 8.28 -4.44 -13.93
C PHE A 165 9.64 -3.84 -13.56
N PHE A 166 10.21 -4.21 -12.41
CA PHE A 166 11.52 -3.69 -12.00
C PHE A 166 12.67 -4.19 -12.88
N ASN A 167 12.51 -5.34 -13.53
CA ASN A 167 13.48 -5.87 -14.48
C ASN A 167 13.25 -5.39 -15.93
N ASP A 168 12.36 -4.43 -16.17
CA ASP A 168 12.01 -3.88 -17.49
C ASP A 168 11.48 -4.94 -18.48
N LYS A 169 10.85 -6.00 -17.99
CA LYS A 169 10.29 -7.08 -18.82
C LYS A 169 8.81 -6.88 -19.12
N GLN A 170 8.07 -6.24 -18.21
CA GLN A 170 6.65 -6.00 -18.34
C GLN A 170 6.29 -4.66 -17.72
N GLU A 171 5.33 -3.95 -18.33
CA GLU A 171 4.73 -2.76 -17.73
C GLU A 171 3.56 -3.16 -16.83
N LEU A 172 3.41 -2.46 -15.70
CA LEU A 172 2.26 -2.59 -14.83
C LEU A 172 1.09 -1.76 -15.34
N GLU A 173 -0.13 -2.17 -15.04
CA GLU A 173 -1.34 -1.43 -15.37
C GLU A 173 -1.35 -0.08 -14.65
N LEU A 174 -1.23 1.01 -15.41
CA LEU A 174 -1.38 2.37 -14.90
C LEU A 174 -2.88 2.69 -14.83
N VAL A 175 -3.37 2.96 -13.63
CA VAL A 175 -4.77 3.30 -13.40
C VAL A 175 -4.90 4.81 -13.23
N HIS A 176 -5.78 5.39 -14.03
CA HIS A 176 -6.15 6.81 -13.94
C HIS A 176 -7.66 6.92 -13.72
N VAL A 177 -8.07 7.66 -12.72
CA VAL A 177 -9.48 7.95 -12.42
C VAL A 177 -9.75 9.43 -12.65
N ASP A 178 -10.66 9.72 -13.56
CA ASP A 178 -11.18 11.08 -13.71
C ASP A 178 -12.25 11.33 -12.62
N THR A 179 -11.79 11.86 -11.49
CA THR A 179 -12.64 12.12 -10.31
C THR A 179 -13.81 13.06 -10.61
N ARG A 180 -13.65 13.99 -11.57
CA ARG A 180 -14.74 14.89 -11.97
C ARG A 180 -15.84 14.13 -12.69
N LYS A 181 -15.50 13.29 -13.67
CA LYS A 181 -16.47 12.45 -14.37
C LYS A 181 -17.18 11.50 -13.42
N GLU A 182 -16.47 10.85 -12.54
CA GLU A 182 -17.04 9.90 -11.58
C GLU A 182 -17.99 10.60 -10.59
N PHE A 183 -17.63 11.80 -10.13
CA PHE A 183 -18.50 12.63 -9.30
C PHE A 183 -19.79 13.02 -10.02
N TYR A 184 -19.71 13.54 -11.25
CA TYR A 184 -20.91 13.95 -12.00
C TYR A 184 -21.78 12.76 -12.42
N THR A 185 -21.18 11.60 -12.71
CA THR A 185 -21.95 10.39 -13.06
C THR A 185 -22.74 9.86 -11.85
N ARG A 186 -22.17 9.94 -10.65
CA ARG A 186 -22.82 9.48 -9.42
C ARG A 186 -23.73 10.51 -8.77
N GLN A 187 -23.64 11.77 -9.17
CA GLN A 187 -24.47 12.83 -8.62
C GLN A 187 -25.98 12.61 -8.85
N ASN A 188 -26.35 11.80 -9.85
CA ASN A 188 -27.72 11.45 -10.18
C ASN A 188 -28.11 10.01 -9.81
N ASP A 189 -27.19 9.26 -9.18
CA ASP A 189 -27.38 7.82 -8.88
C ASP A 189 -27.66 7.64 -7.39
N PHE A 190 -28.72 8.28 -6.91
CA PHE A 190 -29.21 8.09 -5.55
C PHE A 190 -30.35 7.09 -5.57
N ASP A 191 -30.19 5.94 -4.91
CA ASP A 191 -31.26 4.96 -4.68
C ASP A 191 -32.44 5.53 -3.90
N LEU A 192 -32.25 6.67 -3.24
CA LEU A 192 -33.26 7.39 -2.47
C LEU A 192 -33.20 8.89 -2.79
N ASP A 193 -34.08 9.34 -3.64
CA ASP A 193 -34.34 10.77 -3.84
C ASP A 193 -35.26 11.32 -2.74
N PHE A 194 -34.74 12.28 -1.96
CA PHE A 194 -35.50 12.97 -0.92
C PHE A 194 -36.24 14.20 -1.46
N SER A 195 -36.16 14.51 -2.75
CA SER A 195 -36.82 15.67 -3.37
C SER A 195 -38.36 15.61 -3.26
N ASP A 196 -38.94 14.40 -3.26
CA ASP A 196 -40.38 14.17 -3.10
C ASP A 196 -40.84 13.99 -1.66
N ARG A 197 -39.95 14.01 -0.68
CA ARG A 197 -40.38 14.03 0.73
C ARG A 197 -40.91 15.41 1.07
N LYS A 198 -42.21 15.62 0.80
CA LYS A 198 -42.97 16.61 1.51
C LYS A 198 -42.82 16.30 2.99
N SER A 199 -42.11 17.18 3.71
CA SER A 199 -41.79 17.02 5.11
C SER A 199 -43.05 16.65 5.91
N THR A 200 -43.15 15.41 6.32
CA THR A 200 -43.96 15.11 7.49
C THR A 200 -43.25 15.77 8.64
N ARG A 201 -43.71 16.93 9.07
CA ARG A 201 -43.39 17.66 10.31
C ARG A 201 -42.12 17.13 10.98
N LEU A 202 -40.96 17.66 10.65
CA LEU A 202 -39.85 17.68 11.57
C LEU A 202 -40.32 18.42 12.81
N ASN A 203 -40.51 17.69 13.91
CA ASN A 203 -40.85 18.28 15.18
C ASN A 203 -39.76 19.30 15.49
N SER A 204 -40.15 20.57 15.68
CA SER A 204 -39.18 21.67 15.90
C SER A 204 -38.22 21.41 17.07
N SER A 205 -38.55 20.52 17.99
CA SER A 205 -37.68 20.04 19.06
C SER A 205 -36.48 19.24 18.57
N HIS A 206 -36.60 18.47 17.46
CA HIS A 206 -35.46 17.73 16.90
C HIS A 206 -34.49 18.65 16.13
N LEU A 207 -34.99 19.71 15.49
CA LEU A 207 -34.13 20.71 14.85
C LEU A 207 -33.33 21.49 15.91
N GLY A 208 -33.93 21.81 17.06
CA GLY A 208 -33.27 22.51 18.16
C GLY A 208 -32.12 21.68 18.77
N ILE A 209 -32.29 20.36 18.93
CA ILE A 209 -31.27 19.45 19.47
C ILE A 209 -30.11 19.31 18.48
N SER A 210 -30.39 19.16 17.19
CA SER A 210 -29.32 19.07 16.17
C SER A 210 -28.51 20.36 16.08
N TYR A 211 -29.15 21.52 16.22
CA TYR A 211 -28.42 22.80 16.21
C TYR A 211 -27.58 23.03 17.47
N ALA A 212 -28.12 22.63 18.64
CA ALA A 212 -27.37 22.76 19.89
C ALA A 212 -26.13 21.89 19.95
N VAL A 213 -26.15 20.67 19.36
CA VAL A 213 -24.99 19.79 19.26
C VAL A 213 -23.95 20.32 18.28
N PHE A 214 -24.37 21.06 17.25
CA PHE A 214 -23.42 21.66 16.29
C PHE A 214 -22.75 22.93 16.81
N CYS A 215 -23.41 23.66 17.72
CA CYS A 215 -22.83 24.89 18.31
C CYS A 215 -21.96 24.64 19.56
N LEU A 216 -21.94 23.39 20.09
CA LEU A 216 -21.14 23.01 21.28
C LEU A 216 -19.88 22.20 20.93
N LYS A 217 -19.53 22.09 19.68
CA LYS A 217 -18.26 21.56 19.18
C LYS A 217 -17.55 22.63 18.37
#